data_ba1827524ed9f011b0b9b0777ba3a2b4
#
_entry.id   ba1827524ed9f011b0b9b0777ba3a2b4
#
_cell.length_a   1.000
_cell.length_b   1.000
_cell.length_c   1.000
_cell.angle_alpha   90.00
_cell.angle_beta   90.00
_cell.angle_gamma   90.00
#
_symmetry.space_group_name_H-M   'P 1'
#
loop_
_entity.id
_entity.type
_entity.pdbx_description
1 polymer ?
#
loop_
_entity_poly.entity_id
_entity_poly.type
_entity_poly.pdbx_seq_one_letter_code
_entity_poly.pdbx_strand_id
1 'polypeptide(L)'
;DLRVRTNVGGRCFSGKYTCKGNGIEHFTHFNKRFGCRYIELMVESGNFDLYYAGVLPTVYPVKNVGRFGCCDSLHNKIHDVCIDTLKLCMHEHYEDTPWREQALYAMDSRNQILCGYYAFGEFDMPKASIRLLALSQLDNGLLEICAPAKSATTIPSFSLQWILELYEYVLYSGDTDFAYEMWPYAERIIS
;
A
#
# COMPACT_ATOMS: atom_id res chain seq x y z
N ASP A 1 3.75 -18.75 24.27
CA ASP A 1 2.41 -18.65 23.71
C ASP A 1 2.54 -18.54 22.19
N LEU A 2 1.98 -19.51 21.46
CA LEU A 2 2.04 -19.59 19.99
C LEU A 2 0.86 -18.87 19.30
N ARG A 3 0.04 -18.14 20.05
CA ARG A 3 -1.13 -17.46 19.51
C ARG A 3 -0.75 -16.30 18.61
N VAL A 4 -1.54 -16.13 17.56
CA VAL A 4 -1.40 -15.00 16.64
C VAL A 4 -1.71 -13.69 17.38
N ARG A 5 -0.84 -12.70 17.21
CA ARG A 5 -1.04 -11.39 17.80
C ARG A 5 -2.08 -10.62 17.00
N THR A 6 -3.26 -10.40 17.58
CA THR A 6 -4.40 -9.78 16.88
C THR A 6 -4.54 -8.28 17.13
N ASN A 7 -3.80 -7.71 18.09
CA ASN A 7 -3.82 -6.28 18.36
C ASN A 7 -2.41 -5.70 18.36
N VAL A 8 -2.13 -4.77 17.45
CA VAL A 8 -0.83 -4.12 17.30
C VAL A 8 -1.05 -2.63 17.02
N GLY A 9 -0.45 -1.77 17.84
CA GLY A 9 -0.53 -0.31 17.65
C GLY A 9 -1.96 0.24 17.68
N GLY A 10 -2.84 -0.35 18.49
CA GLY A 10 -4.25 0.06 18.59
C GLY A 10 -5.15 -0.45 17.44
N ARG A 11 -4.61 -1.19 16.47
CA ARG A 11 -5.38 -1.81 15.39
C ARG A 11 -5.68 -3.27 15.71
N CYS A 12 -6.92 -3.70 15.47
CA CYS A 12 -7.37 -5.07 15.66
C CYS A 12 -7.30 -5.84 14.33
N PHE A 13 -6.55 -6.95 14.32
CA PHE A 13 -6.39 -7.85 13.18
C PHE A 13 -7.23 -9.12 13.34
N SER A 14 -8.41 -9.00 13.93
CA SER A 14 -9.37 -10.09 14.03
C SER A 14 -10.70 -9.69 13.41
N GLY A 15 -11.43 -10.69 12.95
CA GLY A 15 -12.81 -10.60 12.52
C GLY A 15 -13.65 -11.61 13.27
N LYS A 16 -14.92 -11.29 13.52
CA LYS A 16 -15.88 -12.20 14.13
C LYS A 16 -17.01 -12.46 13.16
N TYR A 17 -17.39 -13.72 13.05
CA TYR A 17 -18.56 -14.15 12.31
C TYR A 17 -19.48 -14.97 13.20
N THR A 18 -20.76 -14.66 13.20
CA THR A 18 -21.79 -15.44 13.90
C THR A 18 -22.61 -16.19 12.88
N CYS A 19 -22.53 -17.52 12.92
CA CYS A 19 -23.29 -18.38 12.03
C CYS A 19 -24.79 -18.29 12.30
N LYS A 20 -25.60 -18.38 11.25
CA LYS A 20 -27.07 -18.42 11.33
C LYS A 20 -27.58 -19.81 11.76
N GLY A 21 -26.76 -20.84 11.53
CA GLY A 21 -27.06 -22.21 11.95
C GLY A 21 -28.05 -22.98 11.08
N ASN A 22 -28.22 -22.58 9.82
CA ASN A 22 -29.22 -23.16 8.91
C ASN A 22 -28.64 -23.69 7.61
N GLY A 23 -27.48 -24.35 7.64
CA GLY A 23 -26.85 -24.99 6.49
C GLY A 23 -25.46 -24.47 6.22
N ILE A 24 -24.97 -24.60 4.97
CA ILE A 24 -23.64 -24.16 4.56
C ILE A 24 -23.65 -22.64 4.40
N GLU A 25 -22.72 -22.00 5.06
CA GLU A 25 -22.55 -20.55 5.03
C GLU A 25 -21.17 -20.17 4.49
N HIS A 26 -21.09 -19.03 3.79
CA HIS A 26 -19.85 -18.46 3.30
C HIS A 26 -19.64 -17.09 3.94
N PHE A 27 -18.44 -16.87 4.42
CA PHE A 27 -18.02 -15.58 4.95
C PHE A 27 -16.76 -15.10 4.27
N THR A 28 -16.77 -13.85 3.80
CA THR A 28 -15.58 -13.16 3.27
C THR A 28 -15.51 -11.78 3.91
N HIS A 29 -14.35 -11.44 4.44
CA HIS A 29 -14.13 -10.14 5.06
C HIS A 29 -13.70 -9.11 4.01
N PHE A 30 -14.64 -8.35 3.44
CA PHE A 30 -14.37 -7.38 2.37
C PHE A 30 -13.88 -6.02 2.87
N ASN A 31 -14.26 -5.62 4.08
CA ASN A 31 -14.05 -4.25 4.58
C ASN A 31 -12.65 -4.04 5.19
N LYS A 32 -11.82 -5.07 5.24
CA LYS A 32 -10.50 -4.98 5.84
C LYS A 32 -9.56 -5.98 5.19
N ARG A 33 -8.41 -5.49 4.73
CA ARG A 33 -7.31 -6.33 4.27
C ARG A 33 -6.46 -6.75 5.47
N PHE A 34 -5.97 -7.98 5.43
CA PHE A 34 -5.08 -8.53 6.44
C PHE A 34 -3.75 -8.89 5.77
N GLY A 35 -2.70 -8.17 6.11
CA GLY A 35 -1.34 -8.61 5.86
C GLY A 35 -0.95 -9.61 6.95
N CYS A 36 -0.91 -10.90 6.64
CA CYS A 36 -0.64 -11.94 7.63
C CYS A 36 0.16 -13.09 7.03
N ARG A 37 0.86 -13.80 7.89
CA ARG A 37 1.54 -15.06 7.56
C ARG A 37 0.74 -16.28 8.06
N TYR A 38 -0.05 -16.08 9.12
CA TYR A 38 -0.83 -17.14 9.78
C TYR A 38 -2.25 -16.65 10.02
N ILE A 39 -3.20 -17.55 9.91
CA ILE A 39 -4.61 -17.34 10.27
C ILE A 39 -4.94 -18.31 11.40
N GLU A 40 -5.46 -17.79 12.48
CA GLU A 40 -5.97 -18.58 13.61
C GLU A 40 -7.49 -18.50 13.61
N LEU A 41 -8.14 -19.66 13.66
CA LEU A 41 -9.59 -19.77 13.79
C LEU A 41 -9.94 -20.21 15.21
N MET A 42 -10.71 -19.38 15.89
CA MET A 42 -11.18 -19.67 17.27
C MET A 42 -12.68 -19.82 17.29
N VAL A 43 -13.15 -20.89 17.92
CA VAL A 43 -14.58 -21.13 18.17
C VAL A 43 -14.90 -20.62 19.56
N GLU A 44 -15.68 -19.55 19.68
CA GLU A 44 -16.08 -18.99 20.98
C GLU A 44 -17.20 -19.80 21.61
N SER A 45 -18.14 -20.32 20.80
CA SER A 45 -19.27 -21.11 21.27
C SER A 45 -19.90 -21.93 20.15
N GLY A 46 -20.53 -23.05 20.53
CA GLY A 46 -21.19 -23.94 19.57
C GLY A 46 -20.24 -24.90 18.87
N ASN A 47 -20.79 -25.65 17.91
CA ASN A 47 -20.05 -26.56 17.05
C ASN A 47 -20.30 -26.20 15.59
N PHE A 48 -19.29 -26.34 14.74
CA PHE A 48 -19.44 -26.20 13.31
C PHE A 48 -18.43 -27.09 12.57
N ASP A 49 -18.72 -27.42 11.34
CA ASP A 49 -17.82 -28.10 10.44
C ASP A 49 -17.17 -27.07 9.53
N LEU A 50 -15.84 -27.02 9.50
CA LEU A 50 -15.09 -26.12 8.61
C LEU A 50 -14.75 -26.83 7.31
N TYR A 51 -15.37 -26.42 6.22
CA TYR A 51 -15.09 -26.98 4.90
C TYR A 51 -13.90 -26.31 4.20
N TYR A 52 -13.71 -25.00 4.42
CA TYR A 52 -12.62 -24.25 3.83
C TYR A 52 -12.26 -23.01 4.65
N ALA A 53 -10.98 -22.75 4.75
CA ALA A 53 -10.43 -21.46 5.21
C ALA A 53 -9.25 -21.08 4.32
N GLY A 54 -9.18 -19.81 3.94
CA GLY A 54 -8.11 -19.34 3.06
C GLY A 54 -8.06 -17.82 2.94
N VAL A 55 -7.21 -17.34 2.06
CA VAL A 55 -7.08 -15.92 1.71
C VAL A 55 -7.44 -15.70 0.26
N LEU A 56 -8.10 -14.59 0.01
CA LEU A 56 -8.28 -14.02 -1.31
C LEU A 56 -7.22 -12.93 -1.51
N PRO A 57 -6.18 -13.16 -2.32
CA PRO A 57 -5.17 -12.15 -2.57
C PRO A 57 -5.77 -10.93 -3.23
N THR A 58 -5.42 -9.74 -2.74
CA THR A 58 -5.84 -8.46 -3.31
C THR A 58 -4.58 -7.65 -3.57
N VAL A 59 -4.29 -7.37 -4.83
CA VAL A 59 -3.13 -6.58 -5.26
C VAL A 59 -3.50 -5.76 -6.49
N TYR A 60 -2.81 -4.65 -6.69
CA TYR A 60 -2.95 -3.88 -7.94
C TYR A 60 -2.48 -4.70 -9.15
N PRO A 61 -3.23 -4.73 -10.26
CA PRO A 61 -2.99 -5.63 -11.39
C PRO A 61 -1.83 -5.18 -12.29
N VAL A 62 -0.59 -5.32 -11.83
CA VAL A 62 0.61 -5.03 -12.62
C VAL A 62 1.19 -6.27 -13.29
N LYS A 63 1.89 -6.04 -14.39
CA LYS A 63 2.68 -7.07 -15.09
C LYS A 63 4.17 -6.80 -14.87
N ASN A 64 4.95 -7.85 -14.63
CA ASN A 64 6.40 -7.75 -14.62
C ASN A 64 6.88 -7.53 -16.06
N VAL A 65 7.39 -6.35 -16.37
CA VAL A 65 7.99 -6.01 -17.67
C VAL A 65 9.52 -5.94 -17.57
N GLY A 66 10.03 -5.49 -16.42
CA GLY A 66 11.46 -5.50 -16.11
C GLY A 66 11.97 -6.90 -15.84
N ARG A 67 13.24 -7.12 -16.13
CA ARG A 67 13.92 -8.39 -15.88
C ARG A 67 15.29 -8.13 -15.28
N PHE A 68 15.64 -8.94 -14.31
CA PHE A 68 16.96 -8.96 -13.71
C PHE A 68 17.49 -10.40 -13.70
N GLY A 69 18.76 -10.55 -13.99
CA GLY A 69 19.44 -11.85 -13.90
C GLY A 69 20.95 -11.68 -13.82
N CYS A 70 21.58 -12.39 -12.90
CA CYS A 70 23.02 -12.45 -12.76
C CYS A 70 23.48 -13.87 -12.39
N CYS A 71 24.80 -14.10 -12.35
CA CYS A 71 25.36 -15.40 -12.02
C CYS A 71 25.20 -15.78 -10.53
N ASP A 72 24.89 -14.84 -9.66
CA ASP A 72 24.66 -15.09 -8.24
C ASP A 72 23.17 -15.37 -7.97
N SER A 73 22.86 -16.59 -7.56
CA SER A 73 21.49 -17.02 -7.27
C SER A 73 20.86 -16.28 -6.08
N LEU A 74 21.66 -15.81 -5.11
CA LEU A 74 21.16 -15.03 -3.98
C LEU A 74 20.64 -13.65 -4.44
N HIS A 75 21.37 -12.97 -5.32
CA HIS A 75 20.92 -11.69 -5.87
C HIS A 75 19.64 -11.85 -6.70
N ASN A 76 19.53 -12.90 -7.51
CA ASN A 76 18.30 -13.18 -8.24
C ASN A 76 17.12 -13.37 -7.28
N LYS A 77 17.30 -14.15 -6.20
CA LYS A 77 16.25 -14.37 -5.19
C LYS A 77 15.89 -13.07 -4.44
N ILE A 78 16.87 -12.24 -4.11
CA ILE A 78 16.61 -10.93 -3.47
C ILE A 78 15.75 -10.08 -4.39
N HIS A 79 16.08 -9.98 -5.67
CA HIS A 79 15.27 -9.25 -6.66
C HIS A 79 13.82 -9.75 -6.68
N ASP A 80 13.60 -11.06 -6.79
CA ASP A 80 12.26 -11.64 -6.83
C ASP A 80 11.45 -11.31 -5.57
N VAL A 81 12.08 -11.43 -4.39
CA VAL A 81 11.43 -11.07 -3.11
C VAL A 81 11.11 -9.57 -3.04
N CYS A 82 11.97 -8.69 -3.57
CA CYS A 82 11.70 -7.26 -3.63
C CYS A 82 10.49 -6.96 -4.54
N ILE A 83 10.39 -7.60 -5.71
CA ILE A 83 9.24 -7.45 -6.62
C ILE A 83 7.95 -7.91 -5.95
N ASP A 84 7.95 -9.05 -5.30
CA ASP A 84 6.78 -9.57 -4.59
C ASP A 84 6.39 -8.67 -3.41
N THR A 85 7.37 -8.15 -2.67
CA THR A 85 7.14 -7.20 -1.57
C THR A 85 6.51 -5.90 -2.09
N LEU A 86 7.01 -5.36 -3.20
CA LEU A 86 6.45 -4.17 -3.81
C LEU A 86 4.98 -4.36 -4.20
N LYS A 87 4.64 -5.50 -4.83
CA LYS A 87 3.24 -5.84 -5.15
C LYS A 87 2.33 -5.91 -3.93
N LEU A 88 2.84 -6.44 -2.82
CA LEU A 88 2.08 -6.51 -1.57
C LEU A 88 1.82 -5.13 -0.94
N CYS A 89 2.52 -4.10 -1.37
CA CYS A 89 2.32 -2.71 -0.97
C CYS A 89 1.57 -1.88 -2.03
N MET A 90 1.00 -2.52 -3.04
CA MET A 90 0.26 -1.88 -4.14
C MET A 90 -1.21 -2.33 -4.11
N HIS A 91 -2.12 -1.40 -3.75
CA HIS A 91 -3.56 -1.66 -3.71
C HIS A 91 -4.34 -0.51 -4.36
N GLU A 92 -5.09 0.29 -3.61
CA GLU A 92 -5.73 1.52 -4.10
C GLU A 92 -4.73 2.67 -4.25
N HIS A 93 -3.64 2.60 -3.51
CA HIS A 93 -2.47 3.48 -3.52
C HIS A 93 -1.26 2.66 -3.05
N TYR A 94 -0.07 3.25 -3.08
CA TYR A 94 1.09 2.66 -2.42
C TYR A 94 0.92 2.69 -0.90
N GLU A 95 1.41 1.66 -0.23
CA GLU A 95 1.36 1.52 1.23
C GLU A 95 2.76 1.30 1.79
N ASP A 96 3.04 1.89 2.94
CA ASP A 96 4.28 1.64 3.68
C ASP A 96 4.44 0.15 4.01
N THR A 97 3.36 -0.48 4.40
CA THR A 97 3.28 -1.91 4.74
C THR A 97 1.87 -2.45 4.54
N PRO A 98 1.71 -3.71 4.07
CA PRO A 98 0.38 -4.31 3.90
C PRO A 98 -0.24 -4.76 5.23
N TRP A 99 0.45 -4.56 6.36
CA TRP A 99 0.03 -5.09 7.65
C TRP A 99 -0.51 -4.02 8.60
N ARG A 100 0.38 -3.22 9.22
CA ARG A 100 0.01 -2.37 10.35
C ARG A 100 -0.66 -1.08 9.93
N GLU A 101 -0.03 -0.28 9.11
CA GLU A 101 -0.47 1.08 8.81
C GLU A 101 -1.31 1.15 7.54
N GLN A 102 -0.88 0.49 6.48
CA GLN A 102 -1.57 0.48 5.18
C GLN A 102 -1.84 1.91 4.69
N ALA A 103 -0.83 2.77 4.81
CA ALA A 103 -0.95 4.19 4.56
C ALA A 103 0.01 4.66 3.46
N LEU A 104 -0.45 5.65 2.70
CA LEU A 104 0.34 6.31 1.66
C LEU A 104 1.16 7.43 2.29
N TYR A 105 2.47 7.25 2.38
CA TYR A 105 3.45 8.23 2.80
C TYR A 105 4.34 8.63 1.63
N ALA A 106 4.62 9.93 1.46
CA ALA A 106 5.39 10.43 0.32
C ALA A 106 6.84 9.90 0.27
N MET A 107 7.45 9.65 1.41
CA MET A 107 8.81 9.08 1.47
C MET A 107 8.83 7.62 1.02
N ASP A 108 7.84 6.85 1.47
CA ASP A 108 7.72 5.42 1.18
C ASP A 108 7.30 5.21 -0.27
N SER A 109 6.26 5.92 -0.73
CA SER A 109 5.75 5.81 -2.10
C SER A 109 6.81 6.20 -3.14
N ARG A 110 7.58 7.25 -2.91
CA ARG A 110 8.65 7.65 -3.83
C ARG A 110 9.62 6.50 -4.12
N ASN A 111 10.09 5.81 -3.08
CA ASN A 111 11.01 4.69 -3.25
C ASN A 111 10.35 3.50 -3.97
N GLN A 112 9.08 3.22 -3.64
CA GLN A 112 8.31 2.16 -4.29
C GLN A 112 8.06 2.47 -5.76
N ILE A 113 7.67 3.70 -6.09
CA ILE A 113 7.42 4.19 -7.45
C ILE A 113 8.66 4.07 -8.31
N LEU A 114 9.83 4.53 -7.81
CA LEU A 114 11.10 4.40 -8.53
C LEU A 114 11.42 2.94 -8.89
N CYS A 115 11.25 2.02 -7.95
CA CYS A 115 11.40 0.59 -8.22
C CYS A 115 10.34 0.10 -9.22
N GLY A 116 9.11 0.59 -9.09
CA GLY A 116 7.98 0.23 -9.94
C GLY A 116 8.16 0.60 -11.41
N TYR A 117 8.79 1.73 -11.71
CA TYR A 117 9.08 2.12 -13.10
C TYR A 117 9.94 1.08 -13.82
N TYR A 118 10.95 0.54 -13.15
CA TYR A 118 11.82 -0.50 -13.72
C TYR A 118 11.17 -1.87 -13.73
N ALA A 119 10.39 -2.20 -12.71
CA ALA A 119 9.79 -3.51 -12.56
C ALA A 119 8.54 -3.71 -13.43
N PHE A 120 7.69 -2.69 -13.50
CA PHE A 120 6.34 -2.80 -14.07
C PHE A 120 6.09 -1.85 -15.24
N GLY A 121 6.81 -0.73 -15.34
CA GLY A 121 6.51 0.32 -16.32
C GLY A 121 5.13 0.92 -16.10
N GLU A 122 4.68 1.00 -14.86
CA GLU A 122 3.35 1.44 -14.45
C GLU A 122 3.37 2.92 -14.07
N PHE A 123 2.43 3.70 -14.59
CA PHE A 123 2.35 5.16 -14.36
C PHE A 123 1.01 5.63 -13.80
N ASP A 124 -0.06 4.84 -13.89
CA ASP A 124 -1.39 5.28 -13.44
C ASP A 124 -1.48 5.30 -11.91
N MET A 125 -0.98 4.27 -11.25
CA MET A 125 -0.94 4.22 -9.79
C MET A 125 -0.01 5.28 -9.16
N PRO A 126 1.22 5.50 -9.67
CA PRO A 126 2.03 6.65 -9.28
C PRO A 126 1.30 7.98 -9.41
N LYS A 127 0.70 8.24 -10.56
CA LYS A 127 -0.08 9.45 -10.83
C LYS A 127 -1.22 9.65 -9.81
N ALA A 128 -1.97 8.59 -9.53
CA ALA A 128 -3.05 8.62 -8.55
C ALA A 128 -2.52 8.89 -7.12
N SER A 129 -1.43 8.23 -6.72
CA SER A 129 -0.84 8.40 -5.39
C SER A 129 -0.27 9.80 -5.17
N ILE A 130 0.45 10.35 -6.17
CA ILE A 130 0.97 11.73 -6.14
C ILE A 130 -0.18 12.73 -6.00
N ARG A 131 -1.27 12.53 -6.76
CA ARG A 131 -2.47 13.40 -6.67
C ARG A 131 -3.14 13.30 -5.30
N LEU A 132 -3.28 12.11 -4.72
CA LEU A 132 -3.86 11.93 -3.39
C LEU A 132 -3.08 12.67 -2.31
N LEU A 133 -1.75 12.60 -2.36
CA LEU A 133 -0.88 13.37 -1.46
C LEU A 133 -1.03 14.88 -1.66
N ALA A 134 -1.06 15.38 -2.91
CA ALA A 134 -1.30 16.79 -3.20
C ALA A 134 -2.60 17.31 -2.59
N LEU A 135 -3.68 16.53 -2.72
CA LEU A 135 -5.00 16.89 -2.20
C LEU A 135 -5.06 16.92 -0.66
N SER A 136 -4.05 16.43 0.04
CA SER A 136 -3.93 16.52 1.50
C SER A 136 -3.25 17.80 1.96
N GLN A 137 -2.90 18.74 1.05
CA GLN A 137 -2.16 19.95 1.38
C GLN A 137 -2.93 20.84 2.36
N LEU A 138 -2.27 21.21 3.44
CA LEU A 138 -2.78 22.09 4.49
C LEU A 138 -2.60 23.58 4.14
N ASP A 139 -3.24 24.46 4.91
CA ASP A 139 -3.16 25.91 4.72
C ASP A 139 -1.73 26.47 4.82
N ASN A 140 -0.88 25.82 5.58
CA ASN A 140 0.55 26.18 5.72
C ASN A 140 1.43 25.69 4.54
N GLY A 141 0.84 25.11 3.51
CA GLY A 141 1.53 24.62 2.32
C GLY A 141 2.09 23.21 2.44
N LEU A 142 2.24 22.63 3.63
CA LEU A 142 2.75 21.28 3.81
C LEU A 142 1.66 20.23 3.53
N LEU A 143 2.08 19.04 3.13
CA LEU A 143 1.19 17.89 2.97
C LEU A 143 0.93 17.23 4.31
N GLU A 144 -0.26 16.64 4.49
CA GLU A 144 -0.47 15.71 5.62
C GLU A 144 0.51 14.54 5.54
N ILE A 145 0.79 13.95 6.69
CA ILE A 145 1.76 12.85 6.81
C ILE A 145 1.41 11.67 5.90
N CYS A 146 0.13 11.43 5.68
CA CYS A 146 -0.37 10.36 4.81
C CYS A 146 -1.72 10.72 4.20
N ALA A 147 -2.02 10.12 3.04
CA ALA A 147 -3.28 10.28 2.30
C ALA A 147 -3.89 8.90 1.98
N PRO A 148 -5.23 8.82 1.76
CA PRO A 148 -6.24 9.87 1.90
C PRO A 148 -6.73 10.09 3.35
N ALA A 149 -6.02 9.56 4.34
CA ALA A 149 -6.36 9.73 5.75
C ALA A 149 -6.23 11.20 6.17
N LYS A 150 -7.19 11.70 6.95
CA LYS A 150 -7.15 13.06 7.49
C LYS A 150 -6.43 13.06 8.85
N SER A 151 -5.18 13.51 8.87
CA SER A 151 -4.31 13.43 10.04
C SER A 151 -3.96 14.79 10.66
N ALA A 152 -3.95 15.87 9.90
CA ALA A 152 -3.43 17.20 10.29
C ALA A 152 -1.97 17.18 10.82
N THR A 153 -1.30 16.05 10.78
CA THR A 153 0.12 15.90 11.16
C THR A 153 0.97 16.04 9.91
N THR A 154 2.08 16.74 9.99
CA THR A 154 2.99 16.95 8.87
C THR A 154 4.41 16.51 9.22
N ILE A 155 5.13 16.02 8.23
CA ILE A 155 6.58 15.85 8.26
C ILE A 155 7.14 16.68 7.09
N PRO A 156 7.78 17.82 7.33
CA PRO A 156 8.20 18.72 6.23
C PRO A 156 9.08 18.03 5.19
N SER A 157 9.98 17.13 5.62
CA SER A 157 10.79 16.35 4.68
C SER A 157 9.97 15.45 3.75
N PHE A 158 8.78 14.99 4.16
CA PHE A 158 7.89 14.19 3.30
C PHE A 158 7.27 15.07 2.20
N SER A 159 6.88 16.29 2.52
CA SER A 159 6.41 17.26 1.52
C SER A 159 7.50 17.57 0.47
N LEU A 160 8.77 17.69 0.90
CA LEU A 160 9.89 17.86 -0.02
C LEU A 160 10.14 16.59 -0.87
N GLN A 161 9.99 15.39 -0.29
CA GLN A 161 10.09 14.12 -1.03
C GLN A 161 9.00 14.01 -2.10
N TRP A 162 7.78 14.51 -1.83
CA TRP A 162 6.71 14.55 -2.81
C TRP A 162 7.07 15.40 -4.04
N ILE A 163 7.77 16.51 -3.89
CA ILE A 163 8.26 17.31 -5.04
C ILE A 163 9.22 16.48 -5.90
N LEU A 164 10.11 15.73 -5.26
CA LEU A 164 11.02 14.84 -5.99
C LEU A 164 10.27 13.70 -6.67
N GLU A 165 9.26 13.14 -6.00
CA GLU A 165 8.38 12.09 -6.54
C GLU A 165 7.65 12.58 -7.80
N LEU A 166 7.11 13.81 -7.79
CA LEU A 166 6.49 14.45 -8.95
C LEU A 166 7.50 14.67 -10.08
N TYR A 167 8.68 15.19 -9.77
CA TYR A 167 9.76 15.37 -10.75
C TYR A 167 10.14 14.05 -11.43
N GLU A 168 10.36 13.00 -10.64
CA GLU A 168 10.72 11.67 -11.13
C GLU A 168 9.58 11.08 -11.98
N TYR A 169 8.32 11.26 -11.55
CA TYR A 169 7.16 10.84 -12.34
C TYR A 169 7.19 11.47 -13.74
N VAL A 170 7.37 12.78 -13.82
CA VAL A 170 7.43 13.49 -15.11
C VAL A 170 8.65 13.04 -15.94
N LEU A 171 9.79 12.83 -15.29
CA LEU A 171 11.01 12.36 -15.96
C LEU A 171 10.82 11.00 -16.64
N TYR A 172 10.13 10.07 -15.97
CA TYR A 172 9.93 8.70 -16.48
C TYR A 172 8.72 8.57 -17.40
N SER A 173 7.63 9.30 -17.14
CA SER A 173 6.38 9.20 -17.91
C SER A 173 6.34 10.15 -19.11
N GLY A 174 7.00 11.31 -19.03
CA GLY A 174 6.86 12.41 -20.00
C GLY A 174 5.53 13.19 -19.85
N ASP A 175 4.74 12.95 -18.80
CA ASP A 175 3.43 13.57 -18.58
C ASP A 175 3.58 15.01 -18.04
N THR A 176 3.83 15.95 -18.95
CA THR A 176 3.98 17.37 -18.62
C THR A 176 2.67 18.03 -18.21
N ASP A 177 1.54 17.55 -18.71
CA ASP A 177 0.21 18.08 -18.33
C ASP A 177 -0.06 17.85 -16.85
N PHE A 178 0.31 16.68 -16.35
CA PHE A 178 0.21 16.38 -14.92
C PHE A 178 1.17 17.23 -14.07
N ALA A 179 2.36 17.55 -14.59
CA ALA A 179 3.27 18.49 -13.93
C ALA A 179 2.60 19.86 -13.75
N TYR A 180 1.96 20.40 -14.79
CA TYR A 180 1.24 21.66 -14.71
C TYR A 180 0.05 21.61 -13.73
N GLU A 181 -0.68 20.49 -13.70
CA GLU A 181 -1.77 20.27 -12.73
C GLU A 181 -1.26 20.32 -11.29
N MET A 182 -0.10 19.72 -11.01
CA MET A 182 0.46 19.59 -9.66
C MET A 182 1.35 20.76 -9.23
N TRP A 183 1.77 21.61 -10.17
CA TRP A 183 2.69 22.73 -9.92
C TRP A 183 2.24 23.68 -8.79
N PRO A 184 0.97 24.09 -8.68
CA PRO A 184 0.50 24.97 -7.59
C PRO A 184 0.74 24.40 -6.20
N TYR A 185 0.66 23.07 -6.05
CA TYR A 185 0.93 22.38 -4.78
C TYR A 185 2.42 22.42 -4.45
N ALA A 186 3.27 22.15 -5.44
CA ALA A 186 4.73 22.19 -5.27
C ALA A 186 5.19 23.60 -4.88
N GLU A 187 4.68 24.64 -5.56
CA GLU A 187 4.99 26.03 -5.28
C GLU A 187 4.65 26.42 -3.83
N ARG A 188 3.49 26.02 -3.33
CA ARG A 188 3.09 26.27 -1.93
C ARG A 188 3.92 25.51 -0.89
N ILE A 189 4.55 24.40 -1.23
CA ILE A 189 5.44 23.68 -0.29
C ILE A 189 6.74 24.46 -0.08
N ILE A 190 7.23 25.17 -1.10
CA ILE A 190 8.53 25.87 -1.07
C ILE A 190 8.43 27.37 -0.77
N SER A 191 7.19 27.91 -0.64
CA SER A 191 6.92 29.30 -0.30
C SER A 191 6.94 29.53 1.19
#